data_2eb42e176ea26ea75fd24d910ce1af1e
#
_entry.id   2eb42e176ea26ea75fd24d910ce1af1e
#
_cell.length_a   1.000
_cell.length_b   1.000
_cell.length_c   1.000
_cell.angle_alpha   90.00
_cell.angle_beta   90.00
_cell.angle_gamma   90.00
#
_symmetry.space_group_name_H-M   'P 1'
#
loop_
_entity.id
_entity.type
_entity.pdbx_description
1 polymer ?
#
loop_
_entity_poly.entity_id
_entity_poly.type
_entity_poly.pdbx_seq_one_letter_code
_entity_poly.pdbx_strand_id
1 'polypeptide(L)'
;MLNRLSDSAKKLVRNEAHGSDFPRAKHTLHLMDKPDFHVFYNAGTLIVIYSKLQGPFVVADCWLGAENLLLSACAQGLGTCVIGFAVSALNTPEWKAVLQIPTEMTAIAPIIVGVPAGNTPPVPRKAPEILSWI
;
A
#
# COMPACT_ATOMS: atom_id res chain seq x y z
N MET A 1 7.40 -7.99 -13.63
CA MET A 1 7.70 -6.73 -12.93
C MET A 1 7.22 -6.77 -11.48
N LEU A 2 5.94 -7.04 -11.18
CA LEU A 2 5.41 -7.07 -9.81
C LEU A 2 6.10 -8.08 -8.89
N ASN A 3 6.53 -9.25 -9.38
CA ASN A 3 7.29 -10.22 -8.57
C ASN A 3 8.61 -9.63 -8.07
N ARG A 4 9.39 -9.00 -8.97
CA ARG A 4 10.65 -8.34 -8.59
C ARG A 4 10.43 -7.19 -7.59
N LEU A 5 9.37 -6.41 -7.78
CA LEU A 5 9.02 -5.34 -6.84
C LEU A 5 8.59 -5.91 -5.48
N SER A 6 7.85 -7.02 -5.47
CA SER A 6 7.48 -7.74 -4.24
C SER A 6 8.72 -8.21 -3.48
N ASP A 7 9.70 -8.80 -4.18
CA ASP A 7 10.93 -9.27 -3.55
C ASP A 7 11.76 -8.12 -2.95
N SER A 8 11.87 -7.00 -3.69
CA SER A 8 12.51 -5.78 -3.18
C SER A 8 11.80 -5.21 -1.96
N ALA A 9 10.46 -5.17 -1.97
CA ALA A 9 9.66 -4.72 -0.84
C ALA A 9 9.86 -5.62 0.38
N LYS A 10 9.81 -6.95 0.21
CA LYS A 10 10.07 -7.92 1.28
C LYS A 10 11.43 -7.70 1.93
N LYS A 11 12.48 -7.49 1.11
CA LYS A 11 13.84 -7.24 1.60
C LYS A 11 13.94 -5.98 2.45
N LEU A 12 13.35 -4.88 1.99
CA LEU A 12 13.38 -3.60 2.71
C LEU A 12 12.57 -3.66 4.01
N VAL A 13 11.37 -4.22 3.97
CA VAL A 13 10.54 -4.39 5.18
C VAL A 13 11.21 -5.27 6.22
N ARG A 14 11.93 -6.33 5.83
CA ARG A 14 12.74 -7.12 6.77
C ARG A 14 13.81 -6.27 7.45
N ASN A 15 14.56 -5.48 6.67
CA ASN A 15 15.62 -4.65 7.21
C ASN A 15 15.09 -3.61 8.20
N GLU A 16 13.95 -2.99 7.88
CA GLU A 16 13.26 -2.02 8.75
C GLU A 16 12.74 -2.68 10.03
N ALA A 17 12.18 -3.89 9.93
CA ALA A 17 11.62 -4.61 11.07
C ALA A 17 12.67 -5.16 12.03
N HIS A 18 13.85 -5.55 11.55
CA HIS A 18 14.95 -6.07 12.40
C HIS A 18 15.50 -5.03 13.39
N GLY A 19 15.35 -3.74 13.12
CA GLY A 19 15.82 -2.65 14.00
C GLY A 19 14.70 -1.98 14.80
N SER A 20 13.47 -2.52 14.77
CA SER A 20 12.29 -1.85 15.28
C SER A 20 11.71 -2.53 16.53
N ASP A 21 11.46 -1.74 17.59
CA ASP A 21 10.69 -2.15 18.77
C ASP A 21 9.17 -2.15 18.52
N PHE A 22 8.76 -2.10 17.26
CA PHE A 22 7.34 -2.04 16.89
C PHE A 22 6.60 -3.32 17.34
N PRO A 23 5.45 -3.25 18.03
CA PRO A 23 4.76 -4.43 18.58
C PRO A 23 4.43 -5.52 17.55
N ARG A 24 4.33 -5.14 16.28
CA ARG A 24 4.04 -6.05 15.16
C ARG A 24 5.26 -6.51 14.37
N ALA A 25 6.48 -6.07 14.73
CA ALA A 25 7.70 -6.38 13.98
C ALA A 25 7.89 -7.89 13.80
N LYS A 26 7.71 -8.69 14.85
CA LYS A 26 7.81 -10.16 14.79
C LYS A 26 6.81 -10.79 13.82
N HIS A 27 5.56 -10.31 13.84
CA HIS A 27 4.52 -10.79 12.91
C HIS A 27 4.86 -10.42 11.47
N THR A 28 5.33 -9.19 11.24
CA THR A 28 5.75 -8.71 9.93
C THR A 28 6.92 -9.53 9.39
N LEU A 29 7.94 -9.79 10.20
CA LEU A 29 9.08 -10.63 9.81
C LEU A 29 8.60 -12.03 9.42
N HIS A 30 7.79 -12.68 10.26
CA HIS A 30 7.23 -13.99 9.96
C HIS A 30 6.46 -14.02 8.64
N LEU A 31 5.70 -12.97 8.33
CA LEU A 31 4.98 -12.84 7.07
C LEU A 31 5.94 -12.69 5.88
N MET A 32 6.96 -11.84 6.01
CA MET A 32 7.94 -11.60 4.95
C MET A 32 8.82 -12.82 4.66
N ASP A 33 8.99 -13.71 5.64
CA ASP A 33 9.81 -14.93 5.51
C ASP A 33 9.09 -16.09 4.81
N LYS A 34 7.77 -15.99 4.66
CA LYS A 34 7.02 -17.02 3.91
C LYS A 34 7.41 -16.97 2.43
N PRO A 35 7.84 -18.12 1.83
CA PRO A 35 8.27 -18.15 0.43
C PRO A 35 7.17 -17.81 -0.56
N ASP A 36 5.95 -18.21 -0.27
CA ASP A 36 4.73 -18.03 -1.08
C ASP A 36 4.02 -16.71 -0.81
N PHE A 37 4.46 -15.91 0.18
CA PHE A 37 3.88 -14.60 0.40
C PHE A 37 4.32 -13.61 -0.68
N HIS A 38 3.34 -13.07 -1.40
CA HIS A 38 3.53 -12.03 -2.38
C HIS A 38 2.90 -10.72 -1.89
N VAL A 39 3.70 -9.65 -1.79
CA VAL A 39 3.29 -8.35 -1.21
C VAL A 39 2.05 -7.79 -1.91
N PHE A 40 1.88 -8.08 -3.20
CA PHE A 40 0.72 -7.65 -3.99
C PHE A 40 -0.37 -8.72 -4.13
N TYR A 41 -0.32 -9.81 -3.33
CA TYR A 41 -1.33 -10.87 -3.31
C TYR A 41 -1.65 -11.44 -4.70
N ASN A 42 -0.66 -11.48 -5.59
CA ASN A 42 -0.77 -11.91 -7.00
C ASN A 42 -1.79 -11.11 -7.83
N ALA A 43 -2.16 -9.90 -7.40
CA ALA A 43 -2.99 -9.02 -8.21
C ALA A 43 -2.28 -8.63 -9.51
N GLY A 44 -3.03 -8.54 -10.60
CA GLY A 44 -2.49 -8.22 -11.93
C GLY A 44 -2.21 -6.73 -12.14
N THR A 45 -2.79 -5.86 -11.34
CA THR A 45 -2.70 -4.41 -11.50
C THR A 45 -2.27 -3.74 -10.21
N LEU A 46 -1.27 -2.86 -10.32
CA LEU A 46 -0.82 -1.94 -9.28
C LEU A 46 -0.98 -0.51 -9.79
N ILE A 47 -1.75 0.30 -9.06
CA ILE A 47 -1.86 1.74 -9.25
C ILE A 47 -1.10 2.41 -8.12
N VAL A 48 -0.24 3.38 -8.44
CA VAL A 48 0.51 4.11 -7.41
C VAL A 48 0.26 5.61 -7.57
N ILE A 49 -0.20 6.23 -6.50
CA ILE A 49 -0.32 7.69 -6.44
C ILE A 49 1.02 8.26 -5.99
N TYR A 50 1.62 9.06 -6.87
CA TYR A 50 2.85 9.79 -6.61
C TYR A 50 2.56 11.28 -6.47
N SER A 51 3.34 11.97 -5.67
CA SER A 51 3.29 13.44 -5.59
C SER A 51 4.67 14.03 -5.30
N LYS A 52 4.84 15.32 -5.65
CA LYS A 52 5.91 16.14 -5.09
C LYS A 52 5.48 16.57 -3.70
N LEU A 53 6.31 16.35 -2.69
CA LEU A 53 6.00 16.73 -1.30
C LEU A 53 6.17 18.25 -1.12
N GLN A 54 5.24 19.04 -1.70
CA GLN A 54 5.23 20.49 -1.64
C GLN A 54 3.95 20.99 -0.96
N GLY A 55 4.07 21.44 0.27
CA GLY A 55 2.94 21.92 1.07
C GLY A 55 2.44 20.91 2.11
N PRO A 56 1.64 21.39 3.08
CA PRO A 56 1.27 20.62 4.27
C PRO A 56 0.20 19.56 4.01
N PHE A 57 -0.58 19.68 2.95
CA PHE A 57 -1.75 18.81 2.71
C PHE A 57 -1.54 17.76 1.63
N VAL A 58 -0.41 17.75 0.94
CA VAL A 58 -0.14 16.88 -0.22
C VAL A 58 -0.37 15.39 0.08
N VAL A 59 0.08 14.93 1.24
CA VAL A 59 -0.11 13.53 1.63
C VAL A 59 -1.60 13.24 1.89
N ALA A 60 -2.32 14.15 2.54
CA ALA A 60 -3.76 14.02 2.76
C ALA A 60 -4.53 14.01 1.44
N ASP A 61 -4.20 14.90 0.50
CA ASP A 61 -4.82 14.95 -0.83
C ASP A 61 -4.62 13.64 -1.60
N CYS A 62 -3.43 13.04 -1.51
CA CYS A 62 -3.15 11.73 -2.10
C CYS A 62 -4.04 10.63 -1.49
N TRP A 63 -4.24 10.64 -0.16
CA TRP A 63 -5.10 9.66 0.50
C TRP A 63 -6.59 9.88 0.21
N LEU A 64 -7.05 11.13 0.07
CA LEU A 64 -8.40 11.43 -0.42
C LEU A 64 -8.61 10.94 -1.86
N GLY A 65 -7.60 11.13 -2.72
CA GLY A 65 -7.61 10.57 -4.07
C GLY A 65 -7.62 9.04 -4.09
N ALA A 66 -6.86 8.41 -3.18
CA ALA A 66 -6.86 6.97 -3.01
C ALA A 66 -8.25 6.45 -2.60
N GLU A 67 -8.91 7.08 -1.63
CA GLU A 67 -10.27 6.70 -1.20
C GLU A 67 -11.27 6.78 -2.35
N ASN A 68 -11.25 7.86 -3.14
CA ASN A 68 -12.10 7.99 -4.33
C ASN A 68 -11.86 6.86 -5.33
N LEU A 69 -10.60 6.44 -5.52
CA LEU A 69 -10.25 5.31 -6.37
C LEU A 69 -10.83 4.00 -5.83
N LEU A 70 -10.69 3.74 -4.52
CA LEU A 70 -11.22 2.54 -3.88
C LEU A 70 -12.75 2.47 -4.02
N LEU A 71 -13.46 3.57 -3.78
CA LEU A 71 -14.92 3.66 -3.93
C LEU A 71 -15.36 3.45 -5.38
N SER A 72 -14.69 4.09 -6.34
CA SER A 72 -14.94 3.90 -7.77
C SER A 72 -14.74 2.46 -8.23
N ALA A 73 -13.68 1.81 -7.77
CA ALA A 73 -13.41 0.41 -8.08
C ALA A 73 -14.50 -0.50 -7.51
N CYS A 74 -14.90 -0.28 -6.25
CA CYS A 74 -15.98 -1.01 -5.61
C CYS A 74 -17.30 -0.87 -6.37
N ALA A 75 -17.64 0.33 -6.82
CA ALA A 75 -18.84 0.57 -7.63
C ALA A 75 -18.84 -0.18 -8.99
N GLN A 76 -17.66 -0.55 -9.48
CA GLN A 76 -17.46 -1.34 -10.69
C GLN A 76 -17.31 -2.85 -10.42
N GLY A 77 -17.52 -3.31 -9.20
CA GLY A 77 -17.37 -4.71 -8.81
C GLY A 77 -15.92 -5.18 -8.70
N LEU A 78 -14.95 -4.26 -8.63
CA LEU A 78 -13.54 -4.55 -8.44
C LEU A 78 -13.15 -4.54 -6.97
N GLY A 79 -12.21 -5.40 -6.61
CA GLY A 79 -11.56 -5.40 -5.30
C GLY A 79 -10.28 -4.57 -5.31
N THR A 80 -10.00 -3.92 -4.19
CA THR A 80 -8.80 -3.09 -4.01
C THR A 80 -8.17 -3.33 -2.63
N CYS A 81 -6.85 -3.11 -2.54
CA CYS A 81 -6.16 -3.08 -1.26
C CYS A 81 -4.98 -2.12 -1.32
N VAL A 82 -4.82 -1.31 -0.28
CA VAL A 82 -3.63 -0.46 -0.11
C VAL A 82 -2.45 -1.31 0.36
N ILE A 83 -1.31 -1.20 -0.32
CA ILE A 83 -0.11 -2.00 -0.05
C ILE A 83 0.99 -1.14 0.57
N GLY A 84 0.87 -0.86 1.88
CA GLY A 84 1.85 -0.08 2.61
C GLY A 84 3.28 -0.64 2.54
N PHE A 85 3.44 -1.96 2.50
CA PHE A 85 4.75 -2.61 2.38
C PHE A 85 5.53 -2.30 1.11
N ALA A 86 4.89 -1.76 0.08
CA ALA A 86 5.55 -1.41 -1.18
C ALA A 86 6.13 0.02 -1.18
N VAL A 87 5.75 0.88 -0.25
CA VAL A 87 6.09 2.31 -0.27
C VAL A 87 7.60 2.53 -0.25
N SER A 88 8.34 1.86 0.65
CA SER A 88 9.79 2.00 0.75
C SER A 88 10.48 1.58 -0.55
N ALA A 89 10.07 0.45 -1.15
CA ALA A 89 10.64 -0.03 -2.39
C ALA A 89 10.38 0.92 -3.57
N LEU A 90 9.14 1.40 -3.72
CA LEU A 90 8.73 2.32 -4.78
C LEU A 90 9.46 3.67 -4.72
N ASN A 91 9.98 4.04 -3.55
CA ASN A 91 10.72 5.28 -3.34
C ASN A 91 12.24 5.12 -3.50
N THR A 92 12.75 3.91 -3.77
CA THR A 92 14.18 3.75 -4.06
C THR A 92 14.53 4.34 -5.42
N PRO A 93 15.78 4.86 -5.60
CA PRO A 93 16.26 5.33 -6.90
C PRO A 93 16.18 4.25 -7.99
N GLU A 94 16.47 2.99 -7.63
CA GLU A 94 16.39 1.84 -8.54
C GLU A 94 14.98 1.68 -9.12
N TRP A 95 13.96 1.64 -8.27
CA TRP A 95 12.59 1.43 -8.73
C TRP A 95 12.00 2.65 -9.42
N LYS A 96 12.38 3.87 -9.00
CA LYS A 96 12.02 5.08 -9.76
C LYS A 96 12.56 5.03 -11.17
N ALA A 97 13.83 4.62 -11.35
CA ALA A 97 14.43 4.48 -12.68
C ALA A 97 13.72 3.40 -13.52
N VAL A 98 13.45 2.22 -12.95
CA VAL A 98 12.74 1.12 -13.64
C VAL A 98 11.34 1.53 -14.09
N LEU A 99 10.64 2.32 -13.26
CA LEU A 99 9.27 2.78 -13.51
C LEU A 99 9.22 4.11 -14.27
N GLN A 100 10.38 4.69 -14.62
CA GLN A 100 10.51 6.00 -15.26
C GLN A 100 9.83 7.14 -14.50
N ILE A 101 9.90 7.08 -13.16
CA ILE A 101 9.34 8.08 -12.26
C ILE A 101 10.41 9.14 -11.96
N PRO A 102 10.11 10.44 -12.11
CA PRO A 102 11.05 11.49 -11.75
C PRO A 102 11.51 11.39 -10.28
N THR A 103 12.77 11.71 -10.02
CA THR A 103 13.39 11.54 -8.69
C THR A 103 12.72 12.34 -7.59
N GLU A 104 12.14 13.50 -7.93
CA GLU A 104 11.42 14.37 -7.01
C GLU A 104 10.01 13.87 -6.63
N MET A 105 9.50 12.87 -7.33
CA MET A 105 8.20 12.29 -7.03
C MET A 105 8.32 11.25 -5.92
N THR A 106 7.40 11.26 -4.98
CA THR A 106 7.31 10.31 -3.86
C THR A 106 6.06 9.46 -4.00
N ALA A 107 6.22 8.15 -3.93
CA ALA A 107 5.11 7.20 -3.86
C ALA A 107 4.41 7.32 -2.50
N ILE A 108 3.11 7.59 -2.51
CA ILE A 108 2.29 7.78 -1.30
C ILE A 108 1.35 6.60 -1.10
N ALA A 109 0.54 6.28 -2.11
CA ALA A 109 -0.50 5.27 -1.98
C ALA A 109 -0.42 4.22 -3.11
N PRO A 110 0.28 3.10 -2.88
CA PRO A 110 0.23 1.95 -3.77
C PRO A 110 -1.03 1.14 -3.51
N ILE A 111 -1.80 0.87 -4.56
CA ILE A 111 -3.10 0.20 -4.50
C ILE A 111 -3.13 -0.92 -5.54
N ILE A 112 -3.39 -2.14 -5.10
CA ILE A 112 -3.70 -3.24 -6.03
C ILE A 112 -5.18 -3.22 -6.38
N VAL A 113 -5.46 -3.61 -7.62
CA VAL A 113 -6.82 -3.71 -8.15
C VAL A 113 -6.97 -5.05 -8.85
N GLY A 114 -8.11 -5.70 -8.67
CA GLY A 114 -8.40 -6.97 -9.31
C GLY A 114 -9.86 -7.37 -9.18
N VAL A 115 -10.23 -8.46 -9.85
CA VAL A 115 -11.55 -9.07 -9.70
C VAL A 115 -11.55 -9.92 -8.43
N PRO A 116 -12.49 -9.72 -7.48
CA PRO A 116 -12.57 -10.53 -6.27
C PRO A 116 -12.79 -12.01 -6.59
N ALA A 117 -12.06 -12.90 -5.92
CA ALA A 117 -12.18 -14.35 -6.10
C ALA A 117 -13.35 -14.97 -5.30
N GLY A 118 -14.25 -14.18 -4.75
CA GLY A 118 -15.38 -14.64 -3.94
C GLY A 118 -16.04 -13.50 -3.19
N ASN A 119 -16.91 -13.87 -2.23
CA ASN A 119 -17.57 -12.87 -1.40
C ASN A 119 -16.61 -12.31 -0.34
N THR A 120 -16.45 -11.01 -0.31
CA THR A 120 -15.73 -10.33 0.76
C THR A 120 -16.60 -10.32 2.02
N PRO A 121 -16.13 -10.85 3.16
CA PRO A 121 -16.90 -10.80 4.40
C PRO A 121 -17.09 -9.34 4.85
N PRO A 122 -18.20 -9.03 5.54
CA PRO A 122 -18.41 -7.68 6.06
C PRO A 122 -17.32 -7.31 7.06
N VAL A 123 -16.83 -6.08 6.96
CA VAL A 123 -15.84 -5.57 7.91
C VAL A 123 -16.54 -5.27 9.24
N PRO A 124 -16.13 -5.88 10.37
CA PRO A 124 -16.69 -5.55 11.66
C PRO A 124 -16.34 -4.10 12.02
N ARG A 125 -17.36 -3.27 12.14
CA ARG A 125 -17.21 -1.85 12.50
C ARG A 125 -17.75 -1.62 13.91
N LYS A 126 -17.01 -0.88 14.72
CA LYS A 126 -17.51 -0.34 15.97
C LYS A 126 -18.39 0.87 15.67
N ALA A 127 -19.34 1.17 16.54
CA ALA A 127 -20.05 2.44 16.49
C ALA A 127 -19.06 3.61 16.61
N PRO A 128 -19.29 4.73 15.90
CA PRO A 128 -18.43 5.90 16.03
C PRO A 128 -18.47 6.43 17.47
N GLU A 129 -17.32 6.75 18.01
CA GLU A 129 -17.20 7.43 19.30
C GLU A 129 -17.29 8.94 19.05
N ILE A 130 -18.37 9.54 19.51
CA ILE A 130 -18.62 10.98 19.34
C ILE A 130 -18.31 11.66 20.68
N LEU A 131 -17.29 12.53 20.68
CA LEU A 131 -16.82 13.19 21.90
C LEU A 131 -17.75 14.30 22.38
N SER A 132 -18.35 15.04 21.44
CA SER A 132 -19.37 16.07 21.79
C SER A 132 -20.25 16.39 20.58
N TRP A 133 -21.45 16.86 20.88
CA TRP A 133 -22.33 17.57 19.95
C TRP A 133 -22.44 19.01 20.41
N ILE A 134 -22.21 19.97 19.54
CA ILE A 134 -22.34 21.42 19.83
C ILE A 134 -23.47 21.97 18.98
#